data_53e79df43c90523aa6671b9da6bba59f
#
_entry.id   53e79df43c90523aa6671b9da6bba59f
#
_cell.length_a   1.000
_cell.length_b   1.000
_cell.length_c   1.000
_cell.angle_alpha   90.00
_cell.angle_beta   90.00
_cell.angle_gamma   90.00
#
_symmetry.space_group_name_H-M   'P 1'
#
loop_
_entity.id
_entity.type
_entity.pdbx_description
1 polymer ?
#
loop_
_entity_poly.entity_id
_entity_poly.type
_entity_poly.pdbx_seq_one_letter_code
_entity_poly.pdbx_strand_id
1 'polypeptide(L)'
;MAGEKLLAFSVLVMVFLPGCILDFGNSGAVSVKIISVGEKDMVWHFGERVTLNVTVKSSTLLDNVTITIAGLKNELNQMKLYKSTVIELAKGTDIISFSYSVPTCSPCNRLDPGVYYVNATISRNGEVLAEGSGTVKLVK
;
A
#
# COMPACT_ATOMS: atom_id res chain seq x y z
N MET A 1 -0.45 39.45 66.93
CA MET A 1 0.43 39.48 65.85
C MET A 1 0.25 38.25 65.00
N ALA A 2 -0.84 38.17 64.47
CA ALA A 2 -1.04 37.14 63.45
C ALA A 2 -0.17 37.54 62.29
N GLY A 3 0.94 36.92 62.18
CA GLY A 3 1.62 36.90 60.93
C GLY A 3 0.62 36.32 59.95
N GLU A 4 -0.06 37.19 59.35
CA GLU A 4 -0.69 36.88 58.13
C GLU A 4 0.37 36.46 57.17
N LYS A 5 0.76 35.29 57.41
CA LYS A 5 1.19 34.50 56.31
C LYS A 5 -0.01 34.41 55.40
N LEU A 6 -0.21 35.48 54.77
CA LEU A 6 -0.75 35.41 53.49
C LEU A 6 0.18 34.48 52.79
N LEU A 7 -0.06 33.26 52.97
CA LEU A 7 0.17 32.33 51.98
C LEU A 7 -0.42 32.98 50.75
N ALA A 8 0.43 33.74 50.10
CA ALA A 8 0.36 33.74 48.68
C ALA A 8 0.48 32.28 48.32
N PHE A 9 -0.64 31.67 48.51
CA PHE A 9 -0.97 30.62 47.64
C PHE A 9 -0.99 31.32 46.29
N SER A 10 0.22 31.55 45.86
CA SER A 10 0.45 31.52 44.46
C SER A 10 -0.11 30.18 44.07
N VAL A 11 -1.38 30.21 43.97
CA VAL A 11 -2.06 29.36 43.07
C VAL A 11 -1.37 29.70 41.79
N LEU A 12 -0.30 29.00 41.59
CA LEU A 12 0.17 28.70 40.29
C LEU A 12 -1.02 28.02 39.67
N VAL A 13 -1.96 28.86 39.31
CA VAL A 13 -2.88 28.54 38.28
C VAL A 13 -1.93 28.21 37.14
N MET A 14 -1.53 26.99 37.14
CA MET A 14 -1.22 26.36 35.90
C MET A 14 -2.49 26.57 35.11
N VAL A 15 -2.49 27.69 34.48
CA VAL A 15 -3.25 27.87 33.29
C VAL A 15 -2.69 26.72 32.42
N PHE A 16 -3.24 25.58 32.67
CA PHE A 16 -3.40 24.64 31.62
C PHE A 16 -4.13 25.44 30.58
N LEU A 17 -3.36 26.08 29.76
CA LEU A 17 -3.85 26.53 28.49
C LEU A 17 -4.29 25.25 27.82
N PRO A 18 -5.55 24.94 27.81
CA PRO A 18 -6.07 23.83 27.02
C PRO A 18 -6.09 24.24 25.57
N GLY A 19 -5.03 24.89 25.15
CA GLY A 19 -4.96 25.47 23.84
C GLY A 19 -3.67 25.22 23.14
N CYS A 20 -2.72 24.55 23.77
CA CYS A 20 -1.66 23.89 23.05
C CYS A 20 -2.02 22.43 22.80
N ILE A 21 -3.20 22.19 22.41
CA ILE A 21 -3.31 21.32 21.27
C ILE A 21 -2.60 22.12 20.19
N LEU A 22 -1.32 21.91 20.09
CA LEU A 22 -0.69 21.95 18.83
C LEU A 22 -1.52 20.99 17.99
N ASP A 23 -2.56 21.52 17.44
CA ASP A 23 -3.04 21.08 16.18
C ASP A 23 -1.81 21.28 15.30
N PHE A 24 -0.92 20.33 15.39
CA PHE A 24 0.09 20.12 14.37
C PHE A 24 -0.74 19.83 13.15
N GLY A 25 -1.04 20.94 12.59
CA GLY A 25 -2.08 21.15 11.66
C GLY A 25 -2.21 19.91 10.88
N ASN A 26 -3.34 19.50 10.74
CA ASN A 26 -3.72 18.55 9.76
C ASN A 26 -2.92 18.84 8.48
N SER A 27 -1.63 18.68 8.59
CA SER A 27 -0.72 18.49 7.47
C SER A 27 -1.24 17.18 6.94
N GLY A 28 -2.18 17.30 6.02
CA GLY A 28 -3.09 16.28 5.60
C GLY A 28 -2.34 14.98 5.54
N ALA A 29 -2.60 14.08 6.48
CA ALA A 29 -1.90 12.81 6.55
C ALA A 29 -1.96 12.21 5.17
N VAL A 30 -0.80 11.98 4.56
CA VAL A 30 -0.71 11.42 3.23
C VAL A 30 -1.42 10.08 3.29
N SER A 31 -2.54 9.99 2.61
CA SER A 31 -3.33 8.76 2.52
C SER A 31 -3.13 8.16 1.14
N VAL A 32 -2.57 6.97 1.11
CA VAL A 32 -2.48 6.14 -0.09
C VAL A 32 -3.24 4.87 0.14
N LYS A 33 -4.06 4.49 -0.80
CA LYS A 33 -4.88 3.27 -0.73
C LYS A 33 -4.84 2.55 -2.07
N ILE A 34 -4.63 1.23 -2.04
CA ILE A 34 -4.86 0.37 -3.18
C ILE A 34 -6.35 0.05 -3.22
N ILE A 35 -7.00 0.41 -4.31
CA ILE A 35 -8.43 0.19 -4.53
C ILE A 35 -8.67 -1.21 -5.08
N SER A 36 -7.85 -1.63 -6.04
CA SER A 36 -7.93 -2.95 -6.63
C SER A 36 -6.59 -3.42 -7.18
N VAL A 37 -6.39 -4.72 -7.16
CA VAL A 37 -5.29 -5.42 -7.84
C VAL A 37 -5.92 -6.34 -8.86
N GLY A 38 -5.84 -5.93 -10.13
CA GLY A 38 -6.51 -6.58 -11.23
C GLY A 38 -8.05 -6.41 -11.21
N GLU A 39 -8.69 -7.13 -12.08
CA GLU A 39 -10.14 -7.19 -12.18
C GLU A 39 -10.70 -8.32 -11.31
N LYS A 40 -11.99 -8.26 -11.04
CA LYS A 40 -12.69 -9.36 -10.40
C LYS A 40 -12.69 -10.57 -11.34
N ASP A 41 -12.44 -11.76 -10.77
CA ASP A 41 -12.48 -13.03 -11.49
C ASP A 41 -11.52 -13.12 -12.70
N MET A 42 -10.28 -12.61 -12.53
CA MET A 42 -9.25 -12.74 -13.55
C MET A 42 -8.97 -14.21 -13.87
N VAL A 43 -8.91 -14.52 -15.15
CA VAL A 43 -8.48 -15.83 -15.68
C VAL A 43 -7.29 -15.63 -16.60
N TRP A 44 -6.20 -16.30 -16.33
CA TRP A 44 -5.00 -16.30 -17.17
C TRP A 44 -4.72 -17.71 -17.69
N HIS A 45 -4.22 -17.78 -18.91
CA HIS A 45 -3.82 -19.02 -19.55
C HIS A 45 -2.30 -19.17 -19.54
N PHE A 46 -1.83 -20.41 -19.41
CA PHE A 46 -0.40 -20.68 -19.59
C PHE A 46 0.07 -20.21 -20.97
N GLY A 47 1.19 -19.50 -20.98
CA GLY A 47 1.78 -18.95 -22.20
C GLY A 47 1.17 -17.64 -22.68
N GLU A 48 0.16 -17.15 -22.01
CA GLU A 48 -0.49 -15.88 -22.34
C GLU A 48 0.33 -14.67 -21.86
N ARG A 49 0.28 -13.60 -22.63
CA ARG A 49 0.75 -12.28 -22.18
C ARG A 49 -0.43 -11.50 -21.66
N VAL A 50 -0.36 -11.13 -20.39
CA VAL A 50 -1.44 -10.44 -19.67
C VAL A 50 -1.01 -9.07 -19.18
N THR A 51 -1.99 -8.23 -18.94
CA THR A 51 -1.79 -6.93 -18.26
C THR A 51 -2.52 -6.96 -16.93
N LEU A 52 -1.79 -6.68 -15.86
CA LEU A 52 -2.36 -6.51 -14.53
C LEU A 52 -2.42 -5.01 -14.21
N ASN A 53 -3.61 -4.53 -13.92
CA ASN A 53 -3.84 -3.16 -13.51
C ASN A 53 -3.98 -3.06 -12.00
N VAL A 54 -3.25 -2.14 -11.40
CA VAL A 54 -3.39 -1.78 -9.98
C VAL A 54 -3.98 -0.39 -9.90
N THR A 55 -5.13 -0.26 -9.30
CA THR A 55 -5.80 1.02 -9.10
C THR A 55 -5.45 1.56 -7.72
N VAL A 56 -4.90 2.77 -7.68
CA VAL A 56 -4.41 3.42 -6.48
C VAL A 56 -5.08 4.77 -6.32
N LYS A 57 -5.43 5.11 -5.10
CA LYS A 57 -5.91 6.45 -4.74
C LYS A 57 -4.93 7.11 -3.78
N SER A 58 -4.52 8.33 -4.10
CA SER A 58 -3.66 9.15 -3.25
C SER A 58 -4.33 10.48 -2.91
N SER A 59 -4.17 10.93 -1.69
CA SER A 59 -4.68 12.24 -1.23
C SER A 59 -3.85 13.42 -1.71
N THR A 60 -2.64 13.17 -2.18
CA THR A 60 -1.69 14.18 -2.65
C THR A 60 -0.77 13.63 -3.73
N LEU A 61 -0.09 14.53 -4.44
CA LEU A 61 0.99 14.18 -5.35
C LEU A 61 2.16 13.58 -4.55
N LEU A 62 2.64 12.42 -4.96
CA LEU A 62 3.80 11.74 -4.39
C LEU A 62 4.78 11.34 -5.49
N ASP A 63 6.01 11.77 -5.36
CA ASP A 63 7.13 11.36 -6.19
C ASP A 63 7.91 10.19 -5.59
N ASN A 64 8.70 9.53 -6.42
CA ASN A 64 9.59 8.43 -6.02
C ASN A 64 8.88 7.32 -5.22
N VAL A 65 7.70 6.98 -5.66
CA VAL A 65 6.92 5.89 -5.07
C VAL A 65 7.24 4.59 -5.79
N THR A 66 7.59 3.57 -5.04
CA THR A 66 7.81 2.23 -5.58
C THR A 66 6.52 1.42 -5.46
N ILE A 67 6.06 0.87 -6.56
CA ILE A 67 4.98 -0.11 -6.56
C ILE A 67 5.53 -1.46 -6.98
N THR A 68 5.23 -2.46 -6.20
CA THR A 68 5.69 -3.84 -6.42
C THR A 68 4.49 -4.76 -6.48
N ILE A 69 4.45 -5.62 -7.49
CA ILE A 69 3.52 -6.73 -7.56
C ILE A 69 4.26 -8.06 -7.42
N ALA A 70 3.70 -8.95 -6.63
CA ALA A 70 4.25 -10.27 -6.41
C ALA A 70 3.13 -11.31 -6.29
N GLY A 71 3.35 -12.48 -6.84
CA GLY A 71 2.34 -13.53 -6.78
C GLY A 71 2.73 -14.80 -7.52
N LEU A 72 1.74 -15.63 -7.78
CA LEU A 72 1.92 -16.93 -8.42
C LEU A 72 2.97 -17.76 -7.67
N LYS A 73 2.73 -17.98 -6.40
CA LYS A 73 3.62 -18.79 -5.56
C LYS A 73 3.46 -20.26 -5.89
N ASN A 74 4.54 -20.90 -6.33
CA ASN A 74 4.53 -22.31 -6.66
C ASN A 74 4.68 -23.21 -5.42
N GLU A 75 4.68 -24.53 -5.64
CA GLU A 75 4.82 -25.54 -4.56
C GLU A 75 6.15 -25.42 -3.78
N LEU A 76 7.19 -24.84 -4.38
CA LEU A 76 8.48 -24.58 -3.74
C LEU A 76 8.54 -23.22 -3.04
N ASN A 77 7.43 -22.54 -2.85
CA ASN A 77 7.36 -21.19 -2.29
C ASN A 77 8.09 -20.11 -3.14
N GLN A 78 8.30 -20.36 -4.41
CA GLN A 78 8.92 -19.39 -5.31
C GLN A 78 7.85 -18.49 -5.93
N MET A 79 8.06 -17.19 -5.87
CA MET A 79 7.23 -16.23 -6.57
C MET A 79 7.57 -16.25 -8.06
N LYS A 80 6.60 -16.56 -8.90
CA LYS A 80 6.76 -16.57 -10.37
C LYS A 80 6.40 -15.24 -11.01
N LEU A 81 5.63 -14.42 -10.32
CA LEU A 81 5.37 -13.04 -10.68
C LEU A 81 6.04 -12.14 -9.64
N TYR A 82 6.98 -11.33 -10.09
CA TYR A 82 7.56 -10.25 -9.31
C TYR A 82 7.96 -9.12 -10.23
N LYS A 83 7.35 -7.97 -10.06
CA LYS A 83 7.68 -6.75 -10.80
C LYS A 83 7.62 -5.55 -9.89
N SER A 84 8.53 -4.63 -10.11
CA SER A 84 8.62 -3.39 -9.36
C SER A 84 8.91 -2.23 -10.30
N THR A 85 8.31 -1.10 -10.04
CA THR A 85 8.57 0.14 -10.79
C THR A 85 8.50 1.34 -9.85
N VAL A 86 9.24 2.39 -10.21
CA VAL A 86 9.17 3.68 -9.52
C VAL A 86 8.30 4.60 -10.34
N ILE A 87 7.33 5.21 -9.69
CA ILE A 87 6.32 6.07 -10.31
C ILE A 87 6.12 7.35 -9.51
N GLU A 88 5.46 8.29 -10.13
CA GLU A 88 4.81 9.42 -9.49
C GLU A 88 3.31 9.13 -9.39
N LEU A 89 2.74 9.29 -8.20
CA LEU A 89 1.29 9.21 -7.98
C LEU A 89 0.70 10.62 -8.01
N ALA A 90 -0.24 10.84 -8.89
CA ALA A 90 -1.02 12.07 -8.88
C ALA A 90 -2.02 12.09 -7.71
N LYS A 91 -2.45 13.27 -7.33
CA LYS A 91 -3.62 13.39 -6.44
C LYS A 91 -4.85 12.83 -7.16
N GLY A 92 -5.57 11.94 -6.50
CA GLY A 92 -6.74 11.27 -7.06
C GLY A 92 -6.48 9.79 -7.33
N THR A 93 -7.02 9.29 -8.41
CA THR A 93 -6.96 7.87 -8.77
C THR A 93 -6.04 7.67 -9.97
N ASP A 94 -5.06 6.78 -9.80
CA ASP A 94 -4.15 6.34 -10.84
C ASP A 94 -4.32 4.85 -11.11
N ILE A 95 -4.09 4.46 -12.36
CA ILE A 95 -4.03 3.05 -12.77
C ILE A 95 -2.63 2.75 -13.25
N ILE A 96 -1.97 1.83 -12.58
CA ILE A 96 -0.63 1.37 -12.93
C ILE A 96 -0.72 -0.01 -13.57
N SER A 97 -0.22 -0.13 -14.79
CA SER A 97 -0.31 -1.36 -15.58
C SER A 97 1.02 -2.10 -15.61
N PHE A 98 0.95 -3.40 -15.36
CA PHE A 98 2.09 -4.31 -15.45
C PHE A 98 1.85 -5.35 -16.54
N SER A 99 2.78 -5.48 -17.46
CA SER A 99 2.77 -6.57 -18.43
C SER A 99 3.46 -7.80 -17.86
N TYR A 100 2.85 -8.95 -17.99
CA TYR A 100 3.40 -10.22 -17.51
C TYR A 100 3.18 -11.33 -18.54
N SER A 101 4.20 -12.15 -18.73
CA SER A 101 4.11 -13.35 -19.55
C SER A 101 3.94 -14.56 -18.64
N VAL A 102 2.76 -15.15 -18.67
CA VAL A 102 2.48 -16.36 -17.90
C VAL A 102 3.35 -17.51 -18.44
N PRO A 103 4.02 -18.30 -17.57
CA PRO A 103 4.83 -19.42 -18.02
C PRO A 103 4.07 -20.37 -18.93
N THR A 104 4.76 -20.95 -19.91
CA THR A 104 4.15 -21.84 -20.90
C THR A 104 4.05 -23.30 -20.46
N CYS A 105 4.86 -23.70 -19.47
CA CYS A 105 5.02 -25.08 -19.06
C CYS A 105 4.77 -25.24 -17.57
N SER A 106 3.73 -25.98 -17.22
CA SER A 106 3.41 -26.28 -15.82
C SER A 106 4.52 -27.10 -15.13
N PRO A 107 5.07 -28.19 -15.70
CA PRO A 107 6.12 -28.95 -15.02
C PRO A 107 7.40 -28.17 -14.78
N CYS A 108 7.76 -27.27 -15.69
CA CYS A 108 9.01 -26.50 -15.62
C CYS A 108 8.97 -25.45 -14.52
N ASN A 109 7.81 -24.90 -14.23
CA ASN A 109 7.61 -23.81 -13.28
C ASN A 109 6.95 -24.25 -11.97
N ARG A 110 6.48 -25.48 -11.92
CA ARG A 110 5.71 -26.05 -10.82
C ARG A 110 4.50 -25.18 -10.43
N LEU A 111 3.91 -24.54 -11.42
CA LEU A 111 2.62 -23.87 -11.32
C LEU A 111 1.55 -24.79 -11.87
N ASP A 112 0.63 -25.20 -11.05
CA ASP A 112 -0.54 -25.98 -11.46
C ASP A 112 -1.73 -25.06 -11.77
N PRO A 113 -2.68 -25.51 -12.59
CA PRO A 113 -3.96 -24.82 -12.72
C PRO A 113 -4.60 -24.64 -11.34
N GLY A 114 -5.13 -23.46 -11.08
CA GLY A 114 -5.75 -23.16 -9.79
C GLY A 114 -5.85 -21.67 -9.51
N VAL A 115 -6.23 -21.32 -8.30
CA VAL A 115 -6.36 -19.95 -7.84
C VAL A 115 -5.10 -19.50 -7.12
N TYR A 116 -4.58 -18.36 -7.52
CA TYR A 116 -3.38 -17.75 -6.95
C TYR A 116 -3.66 -16.32 -6.47
N TYR A 117 -2.90 -15.89 -5.48
CA TYR A 117 -2.92 -14.51 -5.03
C TYR A 117 -1.86 -13.69 -5.77
N VAL A 118 -2.22 -12.44 -6.03
CA VAL A 118 -1.31 -11.39 -6.47
C VAL A 118 -1.40 -10.24 -5.50
N ASN A 119 -0.28 -9.88 -4.90
CA ASN A 119 -0.21 -8.81 -3.93
C ASN A 119 0.45 -7.59 -4.57
N ALA A 120 -0.04 -6.41 -4.25
CA ALA A 120 0.58 -5.15 -4.59
C ALA A 120 0.97 -4.41 -3.32
N THR A 121 2.15 -3.83 -3.33
CA THR A 121 2.70 -3.04 -2.23
C THR A 121 3.18 -1.71 -2.77
N ILE A 122 2.79 -0.64 -2.11
CA ILE A 122 3.26 0.71 -2.39
C ILE A 122 4.15 1.14 -1.26
N SER A 123 5.36 1.55 -1.58
CA SER A 123 6.35 2.02 -0.61
C SER A 123 7.02 3.30 -1.08
N ARG A 124 7.53 4.05 -0.13
CA ARG A 124 8.33 5.25 -0.36
C ARG A 124 9.40 5.34 0.71
N ASN A 125 10.66 5.55 0.30
CA ASN A 125 11.79 5.60 1.22
C ASN A 125 11.88 4.40 2.18
N GLY A 126 11.55 3.20 1.69
CA GLY A 126 11.56 1.97 2.49
C GLY A 126 10.36 1.78 3.41
N GLU A 127 9.43 2.72 3.46
CA GLU A 127 8.20 2.63 4.25
C GLU A 127 7.04 2.16 3.36
N VAL A 128 6.29 1.17 3.84
CA VAL A 128 5.07 0.69 3.17
C VAL A 128 3.94 1.68 3.43
N LEU A 129 3.38 2.23 2.37
CA LEU A 129 2.27 3.17 2.41
C LEU A 129 0.91 2.48 2.25
N ALA A 130 0.85 1.43 1.45
CA ALA A 130 -0.37 0.69 1.18
C ALA A 130 -0.08 -0.72 0.68
N GLU A 131 -0.99 -1.63 0.92
CA GLU A 131 -0.99 -2.99 0.42
C GLU A 131 -2.38 -3.37 -0.09
N GLY A 132 -2.41 -4.25 -1.06
CA GLY A 132 -3.64 -4.81 -1.59
C GLY A 132 -3.38 -6.16 -2.23
N SER A 133 -4.42 -6.93 -2.42
CA SER A 133 -4.32 -8.21 -3.10
C SER A 133 -5.50 -8.47 -4.03
N GLY A 134 -5.25 -9.26 -5.04
CA GLY A 134 -6.23 -9.81 -5.94
C GLY A 134 -6.01 -11.29 -6.12
N THR A 135 -6.93 -11.94 -6.80
CA THR A 135 -6.83 -13.36 -7.15
C THR A 135 -6.89 -13.54 -8.65
N VAL A 136 -6.20 -14.54 -9.14
CA VAL A 136 -6.22 -14.96 -10.52
C VAL A 136 -6.39 -16.47 -10.61
N LYS A 137 -7.24 -16.92 -11.50
CA LYS A 137 -7.39 -18.33 -11.84
C LYS A 137 -6.49 -18.66 -13.02
N LEU A 138 -5.54 -19.55 -12.81
CA LEU A 138 -4.64 -20.03 -13.85
C LEU A 138 -5.22 -21.29 -14.48
N VAL A 139 -5.38 -21.29 -15.79
CA VAL A 139 -5.96 -22.39 -16.57
C VAL A 139 -5.05 -22.78 -17.72
N LYS A 140 -5.27 -24.02 -18.22
CA LYS A 140 -4.55 -24.55 -19.40
C LYS A 140 -5.01 -23.88 -20.69
#